data_02d58c7381d18dc9f430666acb5a7998
#
_entry.id   02d58c7381d18dc9f430666acb5a7998
#
_cell.length_a   1.000
_cell.length_b   1.000
_cell.length_c   1.000
_cell.angle_alpha   90.00
_cell.angle_beta   90.00
_cell.angle_gamma   90.00
#
_symmetry.space_group_name_H-M   'P 1'
#
loop_
_entity.id
_entity.type
_entity.pdbx_description
1 polymer ?
#
loop_
_entity_poly.entity_id
_entity_poly.type
_entity_poly.pdbx_seq_one_letter_code
_entity_poly.pdbx_strand_id
1 'polypeptide(L)'
;SAEPIDRLCELIRAQVPLAEWPSEYFVVTDNVRRRDAVLASESPAGEALRAAIARGPEAMLAEMKVSNLRGRGGAGFTTYIKWESARRATCRHAPPARYVVCNADEGEPGTFKDRVLLTSHADLVFDGMSVAGVTIGAEKGLLYLRGEYAYLLPALQENLERRRRSGLLGPALCGRADLAFEIDIHLGAGAYVCGEETALLESLEGKRGVPRIRPPFPVHAGYRGQP
;
A
#
# COMPACT_ATOMS: atom_id res chain seq x y z
N SER A 1 -5.25 33.55 -8.67
CA SER A 1 -5.24 34.22 -9.95
C SER A 1 -6.03 33.39 -10.97
N ALA A 2 -6.78 34.05 -11.89
CA ALA A 2 -7.60 33.38 -12.90
C ALA A 2 -6.73 32.71 -14.01
N GLU A 3 -5.51 33.17 -14.22
CA GLU A 3 -4.60 32.72 -15.28
C GLU A 3 -4.40 31.19 -15.41
N PRO A 4 -4.16 30.41 -14.34
CA PRO A 4 -3.95 28.97 -14.49
C PRO A 4 -5.21 28.21 -14.94
N ILE A 5 -6.38 28.67 -14.53
CA ILE A 5 -7.67 28.05 -14.88
C ILE A 5 -8.01 28.33 -16.33
N ASP A 6 -7.79 29.57 -16.81
CA ASP A 6 -8.06 29.95 -18.19
C ASP A 6 -7.18 29.13 -19.15
N ARG A 7 -5.89 28.98 -18.83
CA ARG A 7 -4.95 28.14 -19.60
C ARG A 7 -5.35 26.68 -19.61
N LEU A 8 -5.81 26.14 -18.47
CA LEU A 8 -6.32 24.78 -18.41
C LEU A 8 -7.54 24.60 -19.32
N CYS A 9 -8.47 25.55 -19.30
CA CYS A 9 -9.63 25.54 -20.17
C CYS A 9 -9.24 25.60 -21.65
N GLU A 10 -8.21 26.35 -22.02
CA GLU A 10 -7.69 26.42 -23.39
C GLU A 10 -7.11 25.05 -23.84
N LEU A 11 -6.30 24.41 -23.01
CA LEU A 11 -5.75 23.07 -23.29
C LEU A 11 -6.85 22.02 -23.53
N ILE A 12 -7.89 22.06 -22.68
CA ILE A 12 -9.05 21.17 -22.82
C ILE A 12 -9.82 21.46 -24.11
N ARG A 13 -10.11 22.72 -24.41
CA ARG A 13 -10.84 23.11 -25.64
C ARG A 13 -10.05 22.77 -26.90
N ALA A 14 -8.74 22.94 -26.86
CA ALA A 14 -7.85 22.59 -27.97
C ALA A 14 -7.59 21.10 -28.09
N GLN A 15 -8.13 20.28 -27.20
CA GLN A 15 -7.92 18.81 -27.15
C GLN A 15 -6.44 18.43 -27.15
N VAL A 16 -5.59 19.22 -26.48
CA VAL A 16 -4.14 18.92 -26.37
C VAL A 16 -3.95 17.61 -25.62
N PRO A 17 -3.15 16.67 -26.15
CA PRO A 17 -2.85 15.42 -25.45
C PRO A 17 -2.23 15.66 -24.08
N LEU A 18 -2.62 14.90 -23.06
CA LEU A 18 -2.12 15.05 -21.69
C LEU A 18 -0.59 15.00 -21.58
N ALA A 19 0.06 14.24 -22.47
CA ALA A 19 1.52 14.15 -22.53
C ALA A 19 2.22 15.47 -22.92
N GLU A 20 1.48 16.38 -23.53
CA GLU A 20 1.98 17.70 -23.98
C GLU A 20 1.63 18.81 -22.96
N TRP A 21 0.90 18.47 -21.90
CA TRP A 21 0.54 19.46 -20.89
C TRP A 21 1.76 19.86 -20.06
N PRO A 22 1.85 21.14 -19.65
CA PRO A 22 2.92 21.57 -18.76
C PRO A 22 3.00 20.73 -17.48
N SER A 23 4.20 20.38 -17.08
CA SER A 23 4.43 19.52 -15.89
C SER A 23 3.87 20.09 -14.60
N GLU A 24 3.72 21.39 -14.50
CA GLU A 24 3.13 22.10 -13.35
C GLU A 24 1.69 21.68 -13.05
N TYR A 25 0.93 21.20 -14.04
CA TYR A 25 -0.44 20.70 -13.82
C TYR A 25 -0.48 19.34 -13.15
N PHE A 26 0.64 18.64 -13.14
CA PHE A 26 0.78 17.33 -12.50
C PHE A 26 1.51 17.38 -11.15
N VAL A 27 1.89 18.59 -10.71
CA VAL A 27 2.52 18.77 -9.39
C VAL A 27 1.47 18.60 -8.30
N VAL A 28 1.70 17.63 -7.43
CA VAL A 28 0.89 17.43 -6.23
C VAL A 28 1.39 18.34 -5.12
N THR A 29 0.58 19.33 -4.75
CA THR A 29 0.85 20.16 -3.57
C THR A 29 0.16 19.50 -2.36
N ASP A 30 0.95 19.09 -1.38
CA ASP A 30 0.45 18.31 -0.24
C ASP A 30 -0.35 19.11 0.78
N ASN A 31 -0.25 20.43 0.80
CA ASN A 31 -0.89 21.32 1.79
C ASN A 31 -0.69 20.91 3.25
N VAL A 32 0.31 20.09 3.54
CA VAL A 32 0.62 19.63 4.89
C VAL A 32 1.19 20.79 5.69
N ARG A 33 0.39 21.34 6.62
CA ARG A 33 0.78 22.48 7.46
C ARG A 33 1.62 22.08 8.67
N ARG A 34 1.48 20.84 9.12
CA ARG A 34 2.18 20.30 10.26
C ARG A 34 2.74 18.92 9.91
N ARG A 35 4.06 18.77 10.02
CA ARG A 35 4.75 17.49 9.81
C ARG A 35 5.25 17.02 11.16
N ASP A 36 4.62 15.98 11.70
CA ASP A 36 5.11 15.27 12.88
C ASP A 36 6.30 14.36 12.52
N ALA A 37 6.92 13.77 13.54
CA ALA A 37 8.16 13.00 13.38
C ALA A 37 8.12 11.95 12.26
N VAL A 38 6.97 11.31 12.00
CA VAL A 38 6.84 10.28 10.94
C VAL A 38 7.02 10.87 9.53
N LEU A 39 6.43 12.07 9.25
CA LEU A 39 6.52 12.70 7.93
C LEU A 39 7.72 13.63 7.79
N ALA A 40 8.37 13.98 8.90
CA ALA A 40 9.56 14.82 8.92
C ALA A 40 10.87 14.02 9.00
N SER A 41 10.81 12.74 9.36
CA SER A 41 12.00 11.89 9.49
C SER A 41 12.42 11.38 8.11
N GLU A 42 13.67 11.62 7.77
CA GLU A 42 14.35 10.98 6.66
C GLU A 42 14.90 9.62 7.13
N SER A 43 14.02 8.63 7.31
CA SER A 43 14.49 7.27 7.57
C SER A 43 15.03 6.66 6.28
N PRO A 44 16.26 6.14 6.27
CA PRO A 44 16.82 5.45 5.12
C PRO A 44 15.95 4.27 4.70
N ALA A 45 15.73 4.10 3.39
CA ALA A 45 14.93 2.99 2.86
C ALA A 45 15.43 1.63 3.39
N GLY A 46 14.53 0.82 3.90
CA GLY A 46 14.82 -0.51 4.44
C GLY A 46 15.36 -0.52 5.88
N GLU A 47 15.47 0.61 6.57
CA GLU A 47 15.89 0.64 7.97
C GLU A 47 14.94 -0.13 8.86
N ALA A 48 13.64 0.17 8.76
CA ALA A 48 12.59 -0.52 9.51
C ALA A 48 12.54 -2.01 9.17
N LEU A 49 12.72 -2.37 7.91
CA LEU A 49 12.76 -3.77 7.47
C LEU A 49 13.94 -4.53 8.08
N ARG A 50 15.17 -3.95 8.05
CA ARG A 50 16.35 -4.58 8.67
C ARG A 50 16.17 -4.76 10.16
N ALA A 51 15.60 -3.76 10.84
CA ALA A 51 15.29 -3.83 12.27
C ALA A 51 14.25 -4.93 12.56
N ALA A 52 13.21 -5.05 11.75
CA ALA A 52 12.20 -6.09 11.90
C ALA A 52 12.78 -7.50 11.70
N ILE A 53 13.62 -7.69 10.68
CA ILE A 53 14.30 -8.97 10.43
C ILE A 53 15.22 -9.34 11.62
N ALA A 54 15.98 -8.38 12.13
CA ALA A 54 16.91 -8.61 13.25
C ALA A 54 16.17 -8.98 14.55
N ARG A 55 15.02 -8.39 14.81
CA ARG A 55 14.23 -8.60 16.03
C ARG A 55 13.33 -9.84 15.95
N GLY A 56 12.93 -10.21 14.76
CA GLY A 56 12.06 -11.33 14.50
C GLY A 56 10.57 -11.05 14.70
N PRO A 57 9.71 -11.94 14.18
CA PRO A 57 8.27 -11.70 14.09
C PRO A 57 7.57 -11.52 15.45
N GLU A 58 7.94 -12.30 16.46
CA GLU A 58 7.28 -12.23 17.77
C GLU A 58 7.57 -10.91 18.50
N ALA A 59 8.82 -10.42 18.40
CA ALA A 59 9.18 -9.11 18.95
C ALA A 59 8.47 -7.98 18.22
N MET A 60 8.29 -8.09 16.89
CA MET A 60 7.53 -7.12 16.10
C MET A 60 6.05 -7.11 16.49
N LEU A 61 5.43 -8.27 16.69
CA LEU A 61 4.04 -8.34 17.17
C LEU A 61 3.89 -7.74 18.57
N ALA A 62 4.86 -7.98 19.47
CA ALA A 62 4.85 -7.38 20.80
C ALA A 62 4.93 -5.85 20.75
N GLU A 63 5.81 -5.31 19.89
CA GLU A 63 5.92 -3.86 19.68
C GLU A 63 4.66 -3.26 19.08
N MET A 64 4.08 -3.91 18.07
CA MET A 64 2.81 -3.49 17.46
C MET A 64 1.67 -3.46 18.48
N LYS A 65 1.67 -4.39 19.44
CA LYS A 65 0.71 -4.43 20.54
C LYS A 65 0.89 -3.23 21.47
N VAL A 66 2.12 -2.94 21.88
CA VAL A 66 2.45 -1.81 22.75
C VAL A 66 2.18 -0.46 22.08
N SER A 67 2.48 -0.33 20.80
CA SER A 67 2.25 0.90 20.02
C SER A 67 0.77 1.25 19.90
N ASN A 68 -0.14 0.29 20.08
CA ASN A 68 -1.58 0.44 19.86
C ASN A 68 -1.94 1.04 18.49
N LEU A 69 -1.11 0.75 17.47
CA LEU A 69 -1.36 1.23 16.10
C LEU A 69 -2.70 0.71 15.59
N ARG A 70 -3.46 1.60 14.98
CA ARG A 70 -4.79 1.32 14.43
C ARG A 70 -4.86 1.66 12.95
N GLY A 71 -5.75 0.97 12.25
CA GLY A 71 -6.08 1.28 10.85
C GLY A 71 -6.55 2.72 10.68
N ARG A 72 -6.22 3.31 9.54
CA ARG A 72 -6.54 4.70 9.18
C ARG A 72 -7.57 4.79 8.06
N GLY A 73 -8.23 3.69 7.73
CA GLY A 73 -9.29 3.63 6.72
C GLY A 73 -10.71 3.82 7.28
N GLY A 74 -10.86 4.36 8.50
CA GLY A 74 -12.15 4.67 9.10
C GLY A 74 -12.47 3.82 10.33
N ALA A 75 -12.47 2.50 10.25
CA ALA A 75 -12.88 1.60 11.36
C ALA A 75 -11.93 1.59 12.57
N GLY A 76 -10.70 2.06 12.43
CA GLY A 76 -9.73 2.12 13.54
C GLY A 76 -9.39 0.76 14.15
N PHE A 77 -9.47 -0.33 13.36
CA PHE A 77 -9.19 -1.67 13.85
C PHE A 77 -7.74 -1.80 14.31
N THR A 78 -7.49 -2.53 15.41
CA THR A 78 -6.16 -2.68 15.98
C THR A 78 -5.26 -3.53 15.06
N THR A 79 -4.18 -2.93 14.57
CA THR A 79 -3.28 -3.56 13.58
C THR A 79 -2.62 -4.83 14.12
N TYR A 80 -2.21 -4.83 15.40
CA TYR A 80 -1.66 -6.01 16.06
C TYR A 80 -2.58 -7.22 15.95
N ILE A 81 -3.88 -7.06 16.25
CA ILE A 81 -4.84 -8.19 16.19
C ILE A 81 -4.95 -8.74 14.78
N LYS A 82 -4.98 -7.86 13.77
CA LYS A 82 -5.03 -8.26 12.35
C LYS A 82 -3.78 -9.07 11.96
N TRP A 83 -2.59 -8.60 12.31
CA TRP A 83 -1.35 -9.26 11.98
C TRP A 83 -1.17 -10.60 12.71
N GLU A 84 -1.46 -10.63 14.02
CA GLU A 84 -1.41 -11.86 14.80
C GLU A 84 -2.38 -12.91 14.26
N SER A 85 -3.62 -12.52 13.92
CA SER A 85 -4.62 -13.43 13.35
C SER A 85 -4.16 -13.99 12.00
N ALA A 86 -3.64 -13.14 11.09
CA ALA A 86 -3.11 -13.59 9.81
C ALA A 86 -1.92 -14.54 9.97
N ARG A 87 -0.97 -14.23 10.90
CA ARG A 87 0.18 -15.09 11.19
C ARG A 87 -0.23 -16.46 11.72
N ARG A 88 -1.23 -16.50 12.60
CA ARG A 88 -1.72 -17.75 13.23
C ARG A 88 -2.75 -18.50 12.40
N ALA A 89 -3.23 -17.90 11.31
CA ALA A 89 -4.20 -18.56 10.45
C ALA A 89 -3.64 -19.86 9.89
N THR A 90 -4.48 -20.90 9.86
CA THR A 90 -4.16 -22.23 9.35
C THR A 90 -5.09 -22.58 8.20
N CYS A 91 -4.57 -23.27 7.18
CA CYS A 91 -5.37 -23.84 6.09
C CYS A 91 -5.43 -25.36 6.22
N ARG A 92 -6.55 -25.96 5.77
CA ARG A 92 -6.79 -27.42 5.95
C ARG A 92 -5.83 -28.33 5.21
N HIS A 93 -5.17 -27.87 4.14
CA HIS A 93 -4.48 -28.76 3.20
C HIS A 93 -3.02 -28.38 2.90
N ALA A 94 -2.52 -27.22 3.34
CA ALA A 94 -1.12 -26.79 3.16
C ALA A 94 -0.80 -25.64 4.12
N PRO A 95 0.50 -25.30 4.31
CA PRO A 95 0.84 -24.02 4.92
C PRO A 95 0.14 -22.89 4.14
N PRO A 96 -0.57 -21.96 4.82
CA PRO A 96 -1.27 -20.89 4.11
C PRO A 96 -0.29 -19.96 3.43
N ALA A 97 -0.54 -19.64 2.17
CA ALA A 97 0.08 -18.50 1.52
C ALA A 97 -0.54 -17.23 2.12
N ARG A 98 0.27 -16.38 2.76
CA ARG A 98 -0.21 -15.13 3.33
C ARG A 98 0.09 -13.98 2.39
N TYR A 99 -0.77 -12.97 2.42
CA TYR A 99 -0.64 -11.80 1.58
C TYR A 99 -0.70 -10.52 2.42
N VAL A 100 0.09 -9.52 2.00
CA VAL A 100 -0.04 -8.15 2.50
C VAL A 100 -0.76 -7.34 1.43
N VAL A 101 -1.94 -6.82 1.74
CA VAL A 101 -2.68 -5.97 0.82
C VAL A 101 -2.69 -4.55 1.35
N CYS A 102 -2.06 -3.63 0.62
CA CYS A 102 -2.10 -2.21 0.89
C CYS A 102 -3.26 -1.59 0.09
N ASN A 103 -4.29 -1.17 0.81
CA ASN A 103 -5.42 -0.48 0.23
C ASN A 103 -5.04 0.99 0.01
N ALA A 104 -4.80 1.36 -1.24
CA ALA A 104 -4.56 2.72 -1.71
C ALA A 104 -5.67 3.18 -2.68
N ASP A 105 -6.89 2.68 -2.46
CA ASP A 105 -8.11 3.12 -3.15
C ASP A 105 -8.77 4.26 -2.36
N GLU A 106 -8.16 5.44 -2.41
CA GLU A 106 -8.61 6.64 -1.71
C GLU A 106 -9.80 7.28 -2.42
N GLY A 107 -10.98 6.65 -2.28
CA GLY A 107 -12.21 7.04 -2.97
C GLY A 107 -13.04 8.10 -2.28
N GLU A 108 -12.81 8.41 -1.00
CA GLU A 108 -13.60 9.38 -0.23
C GLU A 108 -13.38 10.80 -0.73
N PRO A 109 -14.44 11.54 -1.12
CA PRO A 109 -14.31 12.92 -1.58
C PRO A 109 -13.60 13.82 -0.57
N GLY A 110 -12.63 14.62 -1.04
CA GLY A 110 -11.86 15.53 -0.20
C GLY A 110 -10.67 14.90 0.52
N THR A 111 -10.46 13.60 0.45
CA THR A 111 -9.26 12.94 0.99
C THR A 111 -8.10 12.98 0.00
N PHE A 112 -6.89 13.09 0.51
CA PHE A 112 -5.66 13.13 -0.28
C PHE A 112 -4.42 12.58 0.47
N LYS A 113 -4.61 11.94 1.61
CA LYS A 113 -3.52 11.40 2.44
C LYS A 113 -2.70 10.34 1.71
N ASP A 114 -3.37 9.41 1.01
CA ASP A 114 -2.69 8.31 0.32
C ASP A 114 -1.90 8.82 -0.88
N ARG A 115 -2.47 9.76 -1.63
CA ARG A 115 -1.78 10.44 -2.72
C ARG A 115 -0.48 11.12 -2.23
N VAL A 116 -0.53 11.85 -1.13
CA VAL A 116 0.65 12.52 -0.54
C VAL A 116 1.68 11.49 -0.09
N LEU A 117 1.25 10.43 0.59
CA LEU A 117 2.15 9.36 1.05
C LEU A 117 2.83 8.66 -0.13
N LEU A 118 2.08 8.30 -1.16
CA LEU A 118 2.63 7.61 -2.33
C LEU A 118 3.52 8.50 -3.19
N THR A 119 3.26 9.83 -3.23
CA THR A 119 4.11 10.78 -3.95
C THR A 119 5.42 11.06 -3.23
N SER A 120 5.37 11.30 -1.91
CA SER A 120 6.50 11.83 -1.16
C SER A 120 7.17 10.81 -0.24
N HIS A 121 6.48 9.73 0.12
CA HIS A 121 6.92 8.75 1.12
C HIS A 121 6.69 7.29 0.68
N ALA A 122 6.77 7.01 -0.63
CA ALA A 122 6.54 5.67 -1.17
C ALA A 122 7.48 4.62 -0.55
N ASP A 123 8.74 4.94 -0.31
CA ASP A 123 9.68 4.04 0.36
C ASP A 123 9.21 3.63 1.76
N LEU A 124 8.64 4.57 2.52
CA LEU A 124 8.10 4.30 3.86
C LEU A 124 6.88 3.38 3.81
N VAL A 125 6.01 3.56 2.79
CA VAL A 125 4.86 2.68 2.56
C VAL A 125 5.35 1.26 2.23
N PHE A 126 6.31 1.12 1.31
CA PHE A 126 6.86 -0.18 0.94
C PHE A 126 7.66 -0.84 2.07
N ASP A 127 8.35 -0.06 2.90
CA ASP A 127 8.96 -0.59 4.13
C ASP A 127 7.90 -1.16 5.07
N GLY A 128 6.80 -0.42 5.29
CA GLY A 128 5.68 -0.90 6.11
C GLY A 128 5.07 -2.20 5.58
N MET A 129 4.89 -2.32 4.26
CA MET A 129 4.42 -3.56 3.63
C MET A 129 5.42 -4.72 3.83
N SER A 130 6.72 -4.45 3.67
CA SER A 130 7.77 -5.46 3.84
C SER A 130 7.89 -5.91 5.30
N VAL A 131 7.79 -4.98 6.26
CA VAL A 131 7.76 -5.28 7.71
C VAL A 131 6.54 -6.14 8.05
N ALA A 132 5.36 -5.81 7.49
CA ALA A 132 4.18 -6.64 7.64
C ALA A 132 4.42 -8.04 7.08
N GLY A 133 5.00 -8.13 5.86
CA GLY A 133 5.31 -9.39 5.19
C GLY A 133 6.17 -10.31 6.04
N VAL A 134 7.33 -9.86 6.49
CA VAL A 134 8.23 -10.67 7.32
C VAL A 134 7.62 -11.00 8.68
N THR A 135 6.78 -10.13 9.23
CA THR A 135 6.15 -10.35 10.52
C THR A 135 5.07 -11.43 10.45
N ILE A 136 4.24 -11.44 9.42
CA ILE A 136 3.15 -12.43 9.29
C ILE A 136 3.59 -13.68 8.52
N GLY A 137 4.77 -13.68 7.89
CA GLY A 137 5.26 -14.78 7.06
C GLY A 137 4.61 -14.79 5.67
N ALA A 138 4.37 -13.60 5.08
CA ALA A 138 3.93 -13.45 3.71
C ALA A 138 5.13 -13.26 2.78
N GLU A 139 5.04 -13.81 1.57
CA GLU A 139 6.04 -13.64 0.51
C GLU A 139 5.59 -12.66 -0.56
N LYS A 140 4.33 -12.22 -0.52
CA LYS A 140 3.73 -11.35 -1.53
C LYS A 140 2.93 -10.20 -0.91
N GLY A 141 3.23 -9.00 -1.41
CA GLY A 141 2.48 -7.77 -1.17
C GLY A 141 1.76 -7.31 -2.44
N LEU A 142 0.59 -6.73 -2.29
CA LEU A 142 -0.22 -6.14 -3.36
C LEU A 142 -0.58 -4.71 -2.96
N LEU A 143 -0.10 -3.72 -3.70
CA LEU A 143 -0.55 -2.34 -3.57
C LEU A 143 -1.73 -2.13 -4.54
N TYR A 144 -2.94 -1.96 -4.01
CA TYR A 144 -4.10 -1.61 -4.81
C TYR A 144 -4.18 -0.09 -4.96
N LEU A 145 -3.75 0.40 -6.12
CA LEU A 145 -3.69 1.82 -6.44
C LEU A 145 -5.00 2.25 -7.10
N ARG A 146 -5.62 3.30 -6.59
CA ARG A 146 -6.80 3.92 -7.20
C ARG A 146 -6.55 4.29 -8.67
N GLY A 147 -7.52 4.05 -9.55
CA GLY A 147 -7.40 4.30 -10.99
C GLY A 147 -7.03 5.75 -11.34
N GLU A 148 -7.57 6.72 -10.62
CA GLU A 148 -7.28 8.15 -10.81
C GLU A 148 -5.83 8.55 -10.44
N TYR A 149 -5.12 7.66 -9.73
CA TYR A 149 -3.72 7.86 -9.37
C TYR A 149 -2.76 7.12 -10.31
N ALA A 150 -3.24 6.68 -11.49
CA ALA A 150 -2.42 5.99 -12.50
C ALA A 150 -1.15 6.77 -12.87
N TYR A 151 -1.17 8.10 -12.79
CA TYR A 151 0.00 8.95 -13.03
C TYR A 151 1.15 8.73 -12.04
N LEU A 152 0.91 8.14 -10.87
CA LEU A 152 1.96 7.76 -9.91
C LEU A 152 2.63 6.43 -10.27
N LEU A 153 2.02 5.61 -11.12
CA LEU A 153 2.48 4.25 -11.40
C LEU A 153 3.93 4.18 -11.87
N PRO A 154 4.42 5.02 -12.80
CA PRO A 154 5.81 4.97 -13.25
C PRO A 154 6.81 5.21 -12.10
N ALA A 155 6.58 6.23 -11.27
CA ALA A 155 7.45 6.56 -10.15
C ALA A 155 7.44 5.46 -9.05
N LEU A 156 6.28 4.86 -8.79
CA LEU A 156 6.15 3.75 -7.85
C LEU A 156 6.86 2.49 -8.37
N GLN A 157 6.76 2.19 -9.66
CA GLN A 157 7.47 1.07 -10.30
C GLN A 157 8.98 1.27 -10.24
N GLU A 158 9.48 2.48 -10.54
CA GLU A 158 10.90 2.81 -10.42
C GLU A 158 11.40 2.64 -8.97
N ASN A 159 10.59 3.05 -7.99
CA ASN A 159 10.91 2.82 -6.58
C ASN A 159 11.02 1.33 -6.26
N LEU A 160 10.07 0.49 -6.70
CA LEU A 160 10.14 -0.96 -6.51
C LEU A 160 11.38 -1.57 -7.16
N GLU A 161 11.74 -1.15 -8.39
CA GLU A 161 12.96 -1.61 -9.06
C GLU A 161 14.24 -1.21 -8.29
N ARG A 162 14.30 0.01 -7.75
CA ARG A 162 15.39 0.45 -6.89
C ARG A 162 15.49 -0.44 -5.65
N ARG A 163 14.36 -0.76 -5.03
CA ARG A 163 14.29 -1.63 -3.84
C ARG A 163 14.74 -3.06 -4.16
N ARG A 164 14.38 -3.62 -5.31
CA ARG A 164 14.87 -4.93 -5.78
C ARG A 164 16.39 -4.92 -5.92
N ARG A 165 16.93 -3.92 -6.61
CA ARG A 165 18.40 -3.76 -6.77
C ARG A 165 19.14 -3.61 -5.44
N SER A 166 18.50 -3.05 -4.44
CA SER A 166 19.08 -2.87 -3.09
C SER A 166 18.84 -4.07 -2.16
N GLY A 167 18.24 -5.16 -2.63
CA GLY A 167 17.92 -6.34 -1.83
C GLY A 167 16.84 -6.10 -0.76
N LEU A 168 16.02 -5.05 -0.91
CA LEU A 168 14.89 -4.75 -0.03
C LEU A 168 13.59 -5.41 -0.51
N LEU A 169 13.61 -6.07 -1.67
CA LEU A 169 12.57 -6.92 -2.24
C LEU A 169 13.24 -8.08 -2.99
N GLY A 170 12.51 -9.16 -3.18
CA GLY A 170 12.97 -10.34 -3.93
C GLY A 170 13.21 -11.57 -3.06
N PRO A 171 13.93 -12.58 -3.60
CA PRO A 171 14.03 -13.91 -2.99
C PRO A 171 15.02 -14.02 -1.83
N ALA A 172 15.86 -13.01 -1.60
CA ALA A 172 16.86 -13.00 -0.52
C ALA A 172 16.86 -11.64 0.19
N LEU A 173 15.79 -11.41 0.94
CA LEU A 173 15.48 -10.14 1.57
C LEU A 173 16.59 -9.69 2.54
N CYS A 174 17.18 -8.53 2.30
CA CYS A 174 18.32 -8.01 3.08
C CYS A 174 19.49 -9.00 3.23
N GLY A 175 19.72 -9.84 2.20
CA GLY A 175 20.77 -10.87 2.20
C GLY A 175 20.39 -12.17 2.92
N ARG A 176 19.15 -12.31 3.37
CA ARG A 176 18.62 -13.51 4.06
C ARG A 176 17.94 -14.42 3.04
N ALA A 177 18.60 -15.54 2.69
CA ALA A 177 18.09 -16.53 1.73
C ALA A 177 16.83 -17.28 2.19
N ASP A 178 16.53 -17.24 3.48
CA ASP A 178 15.33 -17.82 4.09
C ASP A 178 14.13 -16.87 4.10
N LEU A 179 14.30 -15.63 3.63
CA LEU A 179 13.25 -14.62 3.58
C LEU A 179 13.06 -14.10 2.16
N ALA A 180 11.84 -14.14 1.68
CA ALA A 180 11.44 -13.57 0.40
C ALA A 180 10.25 -12.63 0.59
N PHE A 181 10.23 -11.53 -0.12
CA PHE A 181 9.05 -10.67 -0.22
C PHE A 181 9.07 -9.87 -1.51
N GLU A 182 7.95 -9.86 -2.21
CA GLU A 182 7.79 -9.12 -3.45
C GLU A 182 6.51 -8.29 -3.43
N ILE A 183 6.52 -7.12 -4.05
CA ILE A 183 5.38 -6.21 -4.11
C ILE A 183 4.99 -5.99 -5.58
N ASP A 184 3.71 -6.25 -5.89
CA ASP A 184 3.10 -5.85 -7.16
C ASP A 184 2.13 -4.70 -6.95
N ILE A 185 1.99 -3.85 -7.97
CA ILE A 185 1.00 -2.79 -8.00
C ILE A 185 -0.16 -3.22 -8.89
N HIS A 186 -1.36 -3.20 -8.36
CA HIS A 186 -2.61 -3.40 -9.09
C HIS A 186 -3.32 -2.06 -9.25
N LEU A 187 -3.60 -1.68 -10.50
CA LEU A 187 -4.34 -0.45 -10.79
C LEU A 187 -5.84 -0.75 -10.77
N GLY A 188 -6.56 -0.10 -9.88
CA GLY A 188 -8.02 -0.16 -9.82
C GLY A 188 -8.69 0.57 -10.99
N ALA A 189 -9.98 0.33 -11.17
CA ALA A 189 -10.77 0.94 -12.24
C ALA A 189 -11.57 2.19 -11.79
N GLY A 190 -11.24 2.79 -10.65
CA GLY A 190 -11.89 4.01 -10.15
C GLY A 190 -13.25 3.77 -9.47
N ALA A 191 -13.56 2.57 -9.04
CA ALA A 191 -14.80 2.26 -8.34
C ALA A 191 -14.67 2.49 -6.84
N TYR A 192 -15.41 3.45 -6.27
CA TYR A 192 -15.43 3.77 -4.83
C TYR A 192 -15.61 2.54 -3.93
N VAL A 193 -16.46 1.59 -4.33
CA VAL A 193 -16.74 0.37 -3.57
C VAL A 193 -15.47 -0.48 -3.32
N CYS A 194 -14.46 -0.37 -4.19
CA CYS A 194 -13.20 -1.11 -4.04
C CYS A 194 -12.32 -0.57 -2.90
N GLY A 195 -12.68 0.53 -2.25
CA GLY A 195 -12.12 0.94 -0.96
C GLY A 195 -12.55 0.04 0.21
N GLU A 196 -13.66 -0.69 0.08
CA GLU A 196 -14.05 -1.73 1.05
C GLU A 196 -13.17 -2.96 0.86
N GLU A 197 -12.61 -3.52 1.96
CA GLU A 197 -11.54 -4.52 1.90
C GLU A 197 -11.91 -5.78 1.11
N THR A 198 -13.17 -6.24 1.16
CA THR A 198 -13.59 -7.47 0.48
C THR A 198 -13.94 -7.23 -0.99
N ALA A 199 -14.48 -6.07 -1.34
CA ALA A 199 -14.68 -5.65 -2.73
C ALA A 199 -13.34 -5.44 -3.45
N LEU A 200 -12.34 -4.88 -2.74
CA LEU A 200 -10.97 -4.77 -3.22
C LEU A 200 -10.39 -6.16 -3.55
N LEU A 201 -10.59 -7.14 -2.67
CA LEU A 201 -10.11 -8.52 -2.89
C LEU A 201 -10.78 -9.16 -4.12
N GLU A 202 -12.09 -8.98 -4.32
CA GLU A 202 -12.77 -9.45 -5.53
C GLU A 202 -12.17 -8.80 -6.79
N SER A 203 -11.90 -7.49 -6.75
CA SER A 203 -11.25 -6.77 -7.85
C SER A 203 -9.84 -7.29 -8.13
N LEU A 204 -9.02 -7.52 -7.10
CA LEU A 204 -7.69 -8.14 -7.23
C LEU A 204 -7.73 -9.54 -7.86
N GLU A 205 -8.83 -10.26 -7.66
CA GLU A 205 -9.07 -11.59 -8.25
C GLU A 205 -9.62 -11.51 -9.68
N GLY A 206 -9.74 -10.32 -10.26
CA GLY A 206 -10.29 -10.11 -11.60
C GLY A 206 -11.80 -10.25 -11.69
N LYS A 207 -12.48 -10.21 -10.56
CA LYS A 207 -13.93 -10.26 -10.46
C LYS A 207 -14.54 -8.87 -10.32
N ARG A 208 -15.87 -8.77 -10.41
CA ARG A 208 -16.57 -7.55 -10.08
C ARG A 208 -16.37 -7.21 -8.60
N GLY A 209 -16.02 -5.96 -8.29
CA GLY A 209 -15.82 -5.45 -6.93
C GLY A 209 -17.13 -5.40 -6.15
N VAL A 210 -17.56 -6.53 -5.63
CA VAL A 210 -18.75 -6.67 -4.79
C VAL A 210 -18.31 -7.13 -3.40
N PRO A 211 -18.75 -6.47 -2.31
CA PRO A 211 -18.39 -6.88 -0.96
C PRO A 211 -18.80 -8.31 -0.66
N ARG A 212 -17.92 -9.06 0.02
CA ARG A 212 -18.21 -10.43 0.48
C ARG A 212 -19.03 -10.40 1.77
N ILE A 213 -19.86 -11.43 1.98
CA ILE A 213 -20.53 -11.66 3.27
C ILE A 213 -19.46 -12.08 4.29
N ARG A 214 -19.50 -11.49 5.47
CA ARG A 214 -18.62 -11.83 6.61
C ARG A 214 -19.43 -12.43 7.76
N PRO A 215 -18.93 -13.42 8.50
CA PRO A 215 -17.69 -14.17 8.33
C PRO A 215 -17.70 -15.09 7.08
N PRO A 216 -16.51 -15.53 6.57
CA PRO A 216 -15.16 -15.34 7.12
C PRO A 216 -14.59 -13.93 6.87
N PHE A 217 -13.72 -13.48 7.78
CA PHE A 217 -12.98 -12.23 7.61
C PHE A 217 -11.72 -12.45 6.75
N PRO A 218 -11.19 -11.42 6.06
CA PRO A 218 -10.02 -11.55 5.19
C PRO A 218 -8.77 -12.15 5.85
N VAL A 219 -8.59 -11.97 7.15
CA VAL A 219 -7.50 -12.59 7.91
C VAL A 219 -7.59 -14.12 8.02
N HIS A 220 -8.71 -14.71 7.60
CA HIS A 220 -8.94 -16.16 7.53
C HIS A 220 -9.21 -16.64 6.10
N ALA A 221 -9.86 -15.83 5.28
CA ALA A 221 -10.19 -16.13 3.89
C ALA A 221 -10.21 -14.83 3.06
N GLY A 222 -9.04 -14.31 2.77
CA GLY A 222 -8.81 -13.08 2.02
C GLY A 222 -8.58 -13.31 0.53
N TYR A 223 -7.44 -12.83 0.01
CA TYR A 223 -7.07 -12.95 -1.40
C TYR A 223 -6.91 -14.43 -1.78
N ARG A 224 -7.65 -14.87 -2.80
CA ARG A 224 -7.70 -16.28 -3.25
C ARG A 224 -8.02 -17.26 -2.11
N GLY A 225 -8.83 -16.84 -1.14
CA GLY A 225 -9.21 -17.65 0.01
C GLY A 225 -8.09 -17.88 1.03
N GLN A 226 -6.97 -17.17 0.91
CA GLN A 226 -5.81 -17.25 1.81
C GLN A 226 -5.82 -16.08 2.82
N PRO A 227 -5.17 -16.22 3.98
CA PRO A 227 -5.03 -15.13 4.94
C PRO A 227 -4.25 -13.94 4.42
#